data_8d358d5c485c4a7196713332a26d9516
#
_entry.id   8d358d5c485c4a7196713332a26d9516
#
_cell.length_a   1.000
_cell.length_b   1.000
_cell.length_c   1.000
_cell.angle_alpha   90.00
_cell.angle_beta   90.00
_cell.angle_gamma   90.00
#
_symmetry.space_group_name_H-M   'P 1'
#
loop_
_entity.id
_entity.type
_entity.pdbx_description
1 polymer ?
#
loop_
_entity_poly.entity_id
_entity_poly.type
_entity_poly.pdbx_seq_one_letter_code
_entity_poly.pdbx_strand_id
1 'polypeptide(L)'
;MENQRQKWVNIVFMSVAILVAAILFVAFTRLAAFYNLESNVKSIDLIIRLGSIALGAALGLSLYFNDSSNGFMNEVILEMTRVTWPSNKDTTNATIYVIIFVLISGIVLGAFDSLWAW
;
A
#
# COMPACT_ATOMS: atom_id res chain seq x y z
N MET A 1 6.79 -2.09 -26.27
CA MET A 1 7.27 -1.58 -24.99
C MET A 1 6.35 -0.53 -24.36
N GLU A 2 5.89 0.42 -25.15
CA GLU A 2 4.98 1.47 -24.67
C GLU A 2 3.65 0.91 -24.15
N ASN A 3 3.08 -0.10 -24.82
CA ASN A 3 1.86 -0.78 -24.39
C ASN A 3 1.99 -1.50 -23.03
N GLN A 4 3.15 -2.08 -22.76
CA GLN A 4 3.39 -2.73 -21.45
C GLN A 4 3.48 -1.72 -20.33
N ARG A 5 4.16 -0.60 -20.54
CA ARG A 5 4.24 0.47 -19.55
C ARG A 5 2.87 1.03 -19.21
N GLN A 6 2.03 1.24 -20.24
CA GLN A 6 0.68 1.75 -20.03
C GLN A 6 -0.19 0.76 -19.23
N LYS A 7 -0.02 -0.54 -19.44
CA LYS A 7 -0.69 -1.56 -18.62
C LYS A 7 -0.33 -1.44 -17.15
N TRP A 8 0.96 -1.27 -16.85
CA TRP A 8 1.41 -1.10 -15.47
C TRP A 8 0.89 0.19 -14.84
N VAL A 9 0.89 1.28 -15.58
CA VAL A 9 0.30 2.56 -15.14
C VAL A 9 -1.18 2.38 -14.81
N ASN A 10 -1.93 1.70 -15.68
CA ASN A 10 -3.35 1.45 -15.46
C ASN A 10 -3.59 0.57 -14.22
N ILE A 11 -2.76 -0.46 -14.02
CA ILE A 11 -2.85 -1.33 -12.84
C ILE A 11 -2.59 -0.52 -11.57
N VAL A 12 -1.59 0.34 -11.56
CA VAL A 12 -1.26 1.17 -10.41
C VAL A 12 -2.42 2.13 -10.10
N PHE A 13 -2.96 2.82 -11.11
CA PHE A 13 -4.07 3.74 -10.90
C PHE A 13 -5.33 3.01 -10.40
N MET A 14 -5.60 1.84 -10.95
CA MET A 14 -6.72 1.00 -10.50
C MET A 14 -6.54 0.56 -9.05
N SER A 15 -5.33 0.13 -8.69
CA SER A 15 -4.99 -0.27 -7.33
C SER A 15 -5.16 0.89 -6.34
N VAL A 16 -4.70 2.08 -6.71
CA VAL A 16 -4.86 3.29 -5.89
C VAL A 16 -6.34 3.64 -5.72
N ALA A 17 -7.12 3.58 -6.79
CA ALA A 17 -8.56 3.83 -6.73
C ALA A 17 -9.28 2.87 -5.79
N ILE A 18 -8.96 1.58 -5.86
CA ILE A 18 -9.53 0.55 -4.98
C ILE A 18 -9.13 0.80 -3.53
N LEU A 19 -7.86 1.11 -3.27
CA LEU A 19 -7.37 1.41 -1.92
C LEU A 19 -8.07 2.64 -1.33
N VAL A 20 -8.20 3.71 -2.11
CA VAL A 20 -8.90 4.94 -1.66
C VAL A 20 -10.36 4.63 -1.36
N ALA A 21 -11.04 3.87 -2.23
CA ALA A 21 -12.42 3.47 -2.00
C ALA A 21 -12.55 2.66 -0.70
N ALA A 22 -11.65 1.73 -0.44
CA ALA A 22 -11.63 0.93 0.79
C ALA A 22 -11.40 1.79 2.03
N ILE A 23 -10.45 2.71 1.98
CA ILE A 23 -10.16 3.63 3.09
C ILE A 23 -11.38 4.53 3.37
N LEU A 24 -11.98 5.10 2.34
CA LEU A 24 -13.18 5.93 2.47
C LEU A 24 -14.36 5.15 3.04
N PHE A 25 -14.53 3.90 2.60
CA PHE A 25 -15.58 3.03 3.13
C PHE A 25 -15.42 2.82 4.65
N VAL A 26 -14.22 2.45 5.09
CA VAL A 26 -13.92 2.27 6.51
C VAL A 26 -14.10 3.57 7.29
N ALA A 27 -13.58 4.68 6.77
CA ALA A 27 -13.67 5.99 7.41
C ALA A 27 -15.13 6.42 7.58
N PHE A 28 -15.93 6.32 6.53
CA PHE A 28 -17.35 6.71 6.58
C PHE A 28 -18.17 5.79 7.48
N THR A 29 -17.86 4.50 7.49
CA THR A 29 -18.52 3.55 8.41
C THR A 29 -18.22 3.91 9.87
N ARG A 30 -16.98 4.25 10.17
CA ARG A 30 -16.57 4.68 11.52
C ARG A 30 -17.25 5.98 11.93
N LEU A 31 -17.29 6.95 11.02
CA LEU A 31 -17.96 8.23 11.29
C LEU A 31 -19.47 8.05 11.49
N ALA A 32 -20.11 7.21 10.67
CA ALA A 32 -21.53 6.92 10.79
C ALA A 32 -21.86 6.27 12.14
N ALA A 33 -21.00 5.35 12.59
CA ALA A 33 -21.16 4.71 13.90
C ALA A 33 -20.96 5.72 15.04
N PHE A 34 -19.96 6.61 14.91
CA PHE A 34 -19.67 7.62 15.92
C PHE A 34 -20.84 8.59 16.14
N TYR A 35 -21.49 9.01 15.06
CA TYR A 35 -22.62 9.93 15.09
C TYR A 35 -23.99 9.21 15.20
N ASN A 36 -24.01 7.87 15.33
CA ASN A 36 -25.24 7.06 15.39
C ASN A 36 -26.18 7.31 14.19
N LEU A 37 -25.61 7.54 13.01
CA LEU A 37 -26.38 7.79 11.80
C LEU A 37 -27.20 6.58 11.35
N GLU A 38 -26.77 5.38 11.76
CA GLU A 38 -27.48 4.12 11.46
C GLU A 38 -28.90 4.09 11.99
N SER A 39 -29.14 4.74 13.13
CA SER A 39 -30.47 4.82 13.74
C SER A 39 -31.40 5.82 13.02
N ASN A 40 -30.83 6.81 12.35
CA ASN A 40 -31.56 7.89 11.72
C ASN A 40 -31.82 7.68 10.23
N VAL A 41 -30.97 6.91 9.55
CA VAL A 41 -31.05 6.68 8.10
C VAL A 41 -31.05 5.18 7.81
N LYS A 42 -32.15 4.67 7.27
CA LYS A 42 -32.34 3.23 7.02
C LYS A 42 -31.37 2.64 6.00
N SER A 43 -30.85 3.45 5.08
CA SER A 43 -30.01 3.00 3.96
C SER A 43 -28.60 3.55 4.02
N ILE A 44 -28.13 3.89 5.22
CA ILE A 44 -26.81 4.50 5.39
C ILE A 44 -25.67 3.60 4.86
N ASP A 45 -25.76 2.30 5.07
CA ASP A 45 -24.78 1.33 4.57
C ASP A 45 -24.67 1.36 3.05
N LEU A 46 -25.82 1.39 2.38
CA LEU A 46 -25.85 1.45 0.92
C LEU A 46 -25.27 2.79 0.41
N ILE A 47 -25.61 3.89 1.07
CA ILE A 47 -25.11 5.23 0.75
C ILE A 47 -23.58 5.27 0.92
N ILE A 48 -23.07 4.73 2.01
CA ILE A 48 -21.62 4.67 2.29
C ILE A 48 -20.90 3.83 1.23
N ARG A 49 -21.44 2.65 0.91
CA ARG A 49 -20.83 1.77 -0.11
C ARG A 49 -20.79 2.44 -1.48
N LEU A 50 -21.91 2.94 -1.93
CA LEU A 50 -22.01 3.60 -3.23
C LEU A 50 -21.19 4.87 -3.28
N GLY A 51 -21.22 5.68 -2.22
CA GLY A 51 -20.44 6.92 -2.10
C GLY A 51 -18.94 6.64 -2.13
N SER A 52 -18.46 5.64 -1.40
CA SER A 52 -17.04 5.25 -1.36
C SER A 52 -16.56 4.75 -2.72
N ILE A 53 -17.34 3.90 -3.38
CA ILE A 53 -17.04 3.40 -4.72
C ILE A 53 -17.03 4.55 -5.74
N ALA A 54 -18.03 5.44 -5.68
CA ALA A 54 -18.15 6.57 -6.58
C ALA A 54 -16.97 7.55 -6.44
N LEU A 55 -16.57 7.87 -5.21
CA LEU A 55 -15.42 8.74 -4.94
C LEU A 55 -14.11 8.09 -5.36
N GLY A 56 -13.92 6.82 -5.07
CA GLY A 56 -12.75 6.05 -5.51
C GLY A 56 -12.64 5.99 -7.03
N ALA A 57 -13.75 5.71 -7.71
CA ALA A 57 -13.82 5.69 -9.17
C ALA A 57 -13.55 7.08 -9.78
N ALA A 58 -14.14 8.12 -9.20
CA ALA A 58 -13.92 9.50 -9.64
C ALA A 58 -12.46 9.91 -9.53
N LEU A 59 -11.80 9.54 -8.42
CA LEU A 59 -10.38 9.80 -8.19
C LEU A 59 -9.51 9.02 -9.18
N GLY A 60 -9.82 7.75 -9.38
CA GLY A 60 -9.12 6.89 -10.35
C GLY A 60 -9.22 7.43 -11.77
N LEU A 61 -10.41 7.82 -12.20
CA LEU A 61 -10.64 8.41 -13.51
C LEU A 61 -9.92 9.77 -13.66
N SER A 62 -9.96 10.58 -12.61
CA SER A 62 -9.26 11.87 -12.58
C SER A 62 -7.75 11.69 -12.77
N LEU A 63 -7.14 10.72 -12.09
CA LEU A 63 -5.72 10.38 -12.26
C LEU A 63 -5.42 9.85 -13.65
N TYR A 64 -6.29 9.00 -14.17
CA TYR A 64 -6.12 8.40 -15.49
C TYR A 64 -6.16 9.44 -16.62
N PHE A 65 -7.10 10.37 -16.55
CA PHE A 65 -7.26 11.43 -17.55
C PHE A 65 -6.32 12.61 -17.36
N ASN A 66 -5.61 12.68 -16.25
CA ASN A 66 -4.65 13.75 -16.00
C ASN A 66 -3.31 13.42 -16.66
N ASP A 67 -2.92 14.19 -17.64
CA ASP A 67 -1.69 14.00 -18.40
C ASP A 67 -0.44 14.09 -17.52
N SER A 68 -0.44 14.97 -16.53
CA SER A 68 0.67 15.13 -15.58
C SER A 68 0.85 13.88 -14.72
N SER A 69 -0.24 13.33 -14.19
CA SER A 69 -0.19 12.12 -13.37
C SER A 69 0.25 10.91 -14.20
N ASN A 70 -0.27 10.78 -15.41
CA ASN A 70 0.08 9.72 -16.34
C ASN A 70 1.55 9.80 -16.74
N GLY A 71 2.03 10.99 -17.07
CA GLY A 71 3.45 11.24 -17.39
C GLY A 71 4.37 10.91 -16.23
N PHE A 72 4.01 11.35 -15.02
CA PHE A 72 4.75 11.05 -13.80
C PHE A 72 4.86 9.53 -13.56
N MET A 73 3.75 8.80 -13.65
CA MET A 73 3.76 7.35 -13.46
C MET A 73 4.55 6.62 -14.54
N ASN A 74 4.51 7.09 -15.78
CA ASN A 74 5.34 6.54 -16.85
C ASN A 74 6.82 6.72 -16.55
N GLU A 75 7.22 7.88 -16.04
CA GLU A 75 8.61 8.14 -15.61
C GLU A 75 9.01 7.23 -14.44
N VAL A 76 8.16 7.07 -13.43
CA VAL A 76 8.42 6.20 -12.28
C VAL A 76 8.63 4.76 -12.75
N ILE A 77 7.78 4.24 -13.62
CA ILE A 77 7.90 2.87 -14.13
C ILE A 77 9.18 2.73 -14.97
N LEU A 78 9.52 3.74 -15.78
CA LEU A 78 10.75 3.75 -16.55
C LEU A 78 11.98 3.68 -15.64
N GLU A 79 12.00 4.46 -14.55
CA GLU A 79 13.07 4.43 -13.56
C GLU A 79 13.16 3.06 -12.86
N MET A 80 12.03 2.44 -12.53
CA MET A 80 12.00 1.10 -11.96
C MET A 80 12.59 0.05 -12.88
N THR A 81 12.40 0.17 -14.20
CA THR A 81 12.98 -0.77 -15.17
C THR A 81 14.49 -0.60 -15.33
N ARG A 82 15.02 0.59 -14.99
CA ARG A 82 16.46 0.88 -15.02
C ARG A 82 17.17 0.43 -13.75
N VAL A 83 16.45 0.19 -12.67
CA VAL A 83 17.03 -0.30 -11.41
C VAL A 83 17.56 -1.72 -11.63
N THR A 84 18.83 -1.93 -11.28
CA THR A 84 19.42 -3.27 -11.29
C THR A 84 18.99 -3.99 -10.01
N TRP A 85 18.07 -4.93 -10.15
CA TRP A 85 17.62 -5.73 -9.02
C TRP A 85 18.71 -6.70 -8.59
N PRO A 86 19.00 -6.83 -7.28
CA PRO A 86 20.00 -7.78 -6.81
C PRO A 86 19.61 -9.21 -7.22
N SER A 87 20.61 -10.02 -7.56
CA SER A 87 20.40 -11.42 -7.91
C SER A 87 19.87 -12.22 -6.71
N ASN A 88 19.23 -13.36 -6.96
CA ASN A 88 18.77 -14.26 -5.90
C ASN A 88 19.92 -14.67 -4.98
N LYS A 89 21.11 -14.87 -5.54
CA LYS A 89 22.32 -15.19 -4.79
C LYS A 89 22.71 -14.06 -3.83
N ASP A 90 22.71 -12.81 -4.30
CA ASP A 90 23.03 -11.65 -3.46
C ASP A 90 22.00 -11.46 -2.35
N THR A 91 20.72 -11.63 -2.67
CA THR A 91 19.62 -11.55 -1.70
C THR A 91 19.75 -12.66 -0.65
N THR A 92 20.06 -13.90 -1.06
CA THR A 92 20.26 -15.03 -0.15
C THR A 92 21.44 -14.78 0.79
N ASN A 93 22.57 -14.32 0.26
CA ASN A 93 23.74 -13.98 1.06
C ASN A 93 23.45 -12.88 2.08
N ALA A 94 22.79 -11.80 1.66
CA ALA A 94 22.40 -10.71 2.55
C ALA A 94 21.46 -11.21 3.66
N THR A 95 20.50 -12.07 3.34
CA THR A 95 19.57 -12.67 4.30
C THR A 95 20.31 -13.52 5.32
N ILE A 96 21.26 -14.34 4.88
CA ILE A 96 22.08 -15.18 5.76
C ILE A 96 22.87 -14.32 6.74
N TYR A 97 23.50 -13.24 6.26
CA TYR A 97 24.26 -12.32 7.13
C TYR A 97 23.36 -11.67 8.18
N VAL A 98 22.17 -11.25 7.80
CA VAL A 98 21.19 -10.65 8.73
C VAL A 98 20.77 -11.67 9.79
N ILE A 99 20.48 -12.91 9.40
CA ILE A 99 20.08 -13.98 10.32
C ILE A 99 21.22 -14.27 11.32
N ILE A 100 22.45 -14.42 10.85
CA ILE A 100 23.62 -14.65 11.71
C ILE A 100 23.80 -13.49 12.68
N PHE A 101 23.71 -12.25 12.20
CA PHE A 101 23.85 -11.07 13.04
C PHE A 101 22.78 -11.00 14.12
N VAL A 102 21.52 -11.28 13.77
CA VAL A 102 20.38 -11.29 14.72
C VAL A 102 20.59 -12.39 15.78
N LEU A 103 21.03 -13.60 15.40
CA LEU A 103 21.30 -14.69 16.32
C LEU A 103 22.41 -14.32 17.33
N ILE A 104 23.53 -13.80 16.83
CA ILE A 104 24.65 -13.37 17.68
C ILE A 104 24.19 -12.26 18.63
N SER A 105 23.47 -11.27 18.12
CA SER A 105 22.95 -10.16 18.93
C SER A 105 21.99 -10.66 20.01
N GLY A 106 21.12 -11.61 19.67
CA GLY A 106 20.19 -12.23 20.61
C GLY A 106 20.89 -12.97 21.73
N ILE A 107 21.95 -13.74 21.41
CA ILE A 107 22.74 -14.47 22.40
C ILE A 107 23.46 -13.48 23.35
N VAL A 108 24.08 -12.45 22.78
CA VAL A 108 24.80 -11.42 23.56
C VAL A 108 23.84 -10.69 24.50
N LEU A 109 22.70 -10.25 23.98
CA LEU A 109 21.68 -9.56 24.78
C LEU A 109 21.10 -10.49 25.85
N GLY A 110 20.84 -11.73 25.54
CA GLY A 110 20.35 -12.74 26.49
C GLY A 110 21.35 -13.00 27.60
N ALA A 111 22.64 -13.06 27.27
CA ALA A 111 23.71 -13.20 28.26
C ALA A 111 23.75 -12.01 29.23
N PHE A 112 23.70 -10.78 28.71
CA PHE A 112 23.63 -9.56 29.54
C PHE A 112 22.39 -9.54 30.42
N ASP A 113 21.25 -9.92 29.86
CA ASP A 113 19.98 -9.96 30.58
C ASP A 113 20.05 -10.96 31.76
N SER A 114 20.65 -12.13 31.53
CA SER A 114 20.88 -13.14 32.56
C SER A 114 21.81 -12.64 33.66
N LEU A 115 22.84 -11.88 33.31
CA LEU A 115 23.77 -11.28 34.27
C LEU A 115 23.08 -10.22 35.15
N TRP A 116 22.24 -9.38 34.55
CA TRP A 116 21.47 -8.38 35.28
C TRP A 116 20.38 -8.98 36.17
N ALA A 117 19.79 -10.11 35.77
CA ALA A 117 18.78 -10.81 36.55
C ALA A 117 19.36 -11.47 37.81
N TRP A 118 20.67 -11.64 37.86
CA TRP A 118 21.40 -12.15 39.01
C TRP A 118 21.68 -11.00 39.99
#